data_c922a755abbb9a60c96059da1ce4867b
#
_entry.id   c922a755abbb9a60c96059da1ce4867b
#
_cell.length_a   1.000
_cell.length_b   1.000
_cell.length_c   1.000
_cell.angle_alpha   90.00
_cell.angle_beta   90.00
_cell.angle_gamma   90.00
#
_symmetry.space_group_name_H-M   'P 1'
#
loop_
_entity.id
_entity.type
_entity.pdbx_description
1 polymer ?
#
loop_
_entity_poly.entity_id
_entity_poly.type
_entity_poly.pdbx_seq_one_letter_code
_entity_poly.pdbx_strand_id
1 'polypeptide(L)'
;MRKILPFLLLFVLQTTFAQSFKVIGYLPYYRFSWLNDIEFERLTHVNIAFANPDSLGNLSVEDVNIAPAVTKAHQKGCKVFISLAGGYLTPTHEANWNNLALPANRPAFIQKIVQYVQVHNLDGVDIDLEWQYVESWYSPFVLELKSALAPLGIPLTAALPGSYRYPQITASALAAYDWINMMVYDLRGPWDPTNPGQHSPYDWSVDCIDYWQNQGVSAQKLTLGVPFYGYDFGVNPVVAFNYRGIVNQDLANAFVDNVDEKWWNGLPTIQAKTELALDEVAGIMIWEIGQDAFGANSQYSLLRGIDEIVDAATVGSSEVNKMALQVFPNPAQERLSIQLPDAGTCRIVIADIAGSILGQYNFNDNEKPEVNVRDFSAGIYAITVYPEVGVRTGKFVKM
;
A
#
# COMPACT_ATOMS: atom_id res chain seq x y z
N MET A 1 -0.19 42.11 55.59
CA MET A 1 -1.16 41.63 54.58
C MET A 1 -0.40 41.20 53.34
N ARG A 2 -0.18 39.89 53.14
CA ARG A 2 0.49 39.35 51.97
C ARG A 2 -0.57 39.13 50.86
N LYS A 3 -0.39 39.80 49.73
CA LYS A 3 -1.23 39.61 48.55
C LYS A 3 -0.78 38.34 47.85
N ILE A 4 -1.65 37.32 47.79
CA ILE A 4 -1.49 36.10 47.00
C ILE A 4 -1.98 36.43 45.59
N LEU A 5 -1.05 36.38 44.59
CA LEU A 5 -1.36 36.50 43.16
C LEU A 5 -1.77 35.11 42.64
N PRO A 6 -2.95 34.95 42.05
CA PRO A 6 -3.29 33.64 41.47
C PRO A 6 -2.52 33.42 40.14
N PHE A 7 -1.77 32.33 40.13
CA PHE A 7 -1.11 31.85 38.91
C PHE A 7 -2.15 31.14 38.04
N LEU A 8 -2.56 31.81 36.98
CA LEU A 8 -3.48 31.22 35.98
C LEU A 8 -2.66 30.28 35.08
N LEU A 9 -2.78 28.96 35.31
CA LEU A 9 -2.19 27.94 34.44
C LEU A 9 -3.04 27.89 33.18
N LEU A 10 -2.53 28.48 32.08
CA LEU A 10 -3.11 28.31 30.74
C LEU A 10 -2.77 26.91 30.25
N PHE A 11 -3.74 25.97 30.33
CA PHE A 11 -3.66 24.70 29.61
C PHE A 11 -3.87 25.00 28.13
N VAL A 12 -2.77 25.02 27.36
CA VAL A 12 -2.84 24.97 25.91
C VAL A 12 -3.19 23.51 25.52
N LEU A 13 -4.46 23.27 25.22
CA LEU A 13 -4.88 22.05 24.55
C LEU A 13 -4.18 22.04 23.17
N GLN A 14 -3.09 21.33 23.05
CA GLN A 14 -2.58 20.93 21.75
C GLN A 14 -3.55 19.89 21.20
N THR A 15 -4.46 20.31 20.34
CA THR A 15 -5.19 19.41 19.46
C THR A 15 -4.16 18.84 18.46
N THR A 16 -3.57 17.70 18.79
CA THR A 16 -2.90 16.88 17.80
C THR A 16 -3.99 16.41 16.86
N PHE A 17 -4.08 17.04 15.67
CA PHE A 17 -4.80 16.43 14.56
C PHE A 17 -4.07 15.11 14.28
N ALA A 18 -4.67 14.00 14.65
CA ALA A 18 -4.22 12.70 14.20
C ALA A 18 -4.21 12.77 12.66
N GLN A 19 -3.04 12.67 12.07
CA GLN A 19 -2.91 12.63 10.61
C GLN A 19 -3.68 11.40 10.14
N SER A 20 -4.70 11.59 9.30
CA SER A 20 -5.50 10.48 8.79
C SER A 20 -4.61 9.49 8.04
N PHE A 21 -4.81 8.19 8.29
CA PHE A 21 -4.11 7.13 7.59
C PHE A 21 -4.31 7.26 6.07
N LYS A 22 -3.25 7.09 5.30
CA LYS A 22 -3.28 7.25 3.85
C LYS A 22 -3.47 5.91 3.16
N VAL A 23 -4.42 5.85 2.25
CA VAL A 23 -4.56 4.75 1.28
C VAL A 23 -4.31 5.34 -0.10
N ILE A 24 -3.16 5.00 -0.69
CA ILE A 24 -2.65 5.62 -1.92
C ILE A 24 -2.65 4.57 -3.02
N GLY A 25 -3.28 4.85 -4.15
CA GLY A 25 -3.26 3.95 -5.30
C GLY A 25 -2.54 4.56 -6.50
N TYR A 26 -1.58 3.84 -7.09
CA TYR A 26 -1.07 4.22 -8.39
C TYR A 26 -2.03 3.80 -9.48
N LEU A 27 -2.28 4.71 -10.44
CA LEU A 27 -3.15 4.50 -11.59
C LEU A 27 -2.41 4.80 -12.89
N PRO A 28 -1.78 3.81 -13.53
CA PRO A 28 -1.17 3.97 -14.83
C PRO A 28 -2.22 4.30 -15.91
N TYR A 29 -1.84 5.12 -16.88
CA TYR A 29 -2.72 5.56 -17.97
C TYR A 29 -3.33 4.40 -18.77
N TYR A 30 -2.61 3.31 -18.94
CA TYR A 30 -3.09 2.12 -19.65
C TYR A 30 -4.17 1.33 -18.86
N ARG A 31 -4.51 1.78 -17.66
CA ARG A 31 -5.62 1.26 -16.83
C ARG A 31 -6.87 2.15 -16.84
N PHE A 32 -6.89 3.23 -17.59
CA PHE A 32 -8.05 4.14 -17.61
C PHE A 32 -9.34 3.51 -18.13
N SER A 33 -9.25 2.37 -18.82
CA SER A 33 -10.45 1.57 -19.16
C SER A 33 -11.17 1.02 -17.91
N TRP A 34 -10.50 0.94 -16.75
CA TRP A 34 -11.06 0.46 -15.48
C TRP A 34 -11.54 1.58 -14.55
N LEU A 35 -11.54 2.82 -14.98
CA LEU A 35 -12.00 3.97 -14.16
C LEU A 35 -13.39 3.78 -13.56
N ASN A 36 -14.27 3.02 -14.19
CA ASN A 36 -15.62 2.78 -13.71
C ASN A 36 -15.71 1.66 -12.66
N ASP A 37 -14.69 0.84 -12.57
CA ASP A 37 -14.64 -0.30 -11.67
C ASP A 37 -13.82 0.00 -10.40
N ILE A 38 -12.93 1.00 -10.47
CA ILE A 38 -12.11 1.43 -9.34
C ILE A 38 -12.96 2.17 -8.30
N GLU A 39 -12.91 1.73 -7.04
CA GLU A 39 -13.63 2.31 -5.91
C GLU A 39 -12.81 3.44 -5.27
N PHE A 40 -12.78 4.62 -5.92
CA PHE A 40 -11.99 5.78 -5.47
C PHE A 40 -12.38 6.27 -4.07
N GLU A 41 -13.60 6.00 -3.60
CA GLU A 41 -14.07 6.31 -2.24
C GLU A 41 -13.30 5.58 -1.15
N ARG A 42 -12.59 4.48 -1.48
CA ARG A 42 -11.73 3.72 -0.56
C ARG A 42 -10.28 4.20 -0.56
N LEU A 43 -9.96 5.17 -1.42
CA LEU A 43 -8.65 5.78 -1.53
C LEU A 43 -8.66 7.18 -0.92
N THR A 44 -7.56 7.55 -0.27
CA THR A 44 -7.32 8.95 0.11
C THR A 44 -6.61 9.72 -1.00
N HIS A 45 -5.75 9.03 -1.74
CA HIS A 45 -4.96 9.60 -2.83
C HIS A 45 -4.86 8.63 -4.01
N VAL A 46 -4.81 9.19 -5.21
CA VAL A 46 -4.44 8.46 -6.42
C VAL A 46 -3.27 9.16 -7.12
N ASN A 47 -2.23 8.41 -7.45
CA ASN A 47 -1.07 8.87 -8.21
C ASN A 47 -1.25 8.45 -9.67
N ILE A 48 -1.57 9.39 -10.56
CA ILE A 48 -1.64 9.12 -12.01
C ILE A 48 -0.21 8.91 -12.52
N ALA A 49 0.05 7.78 -13.16
CA ALA A 49 1.36 7.34 -13.61
C ALA A 49 1.41 7.15 -15.13
N PHE A 50 2.41 7.64 -15.82
CA PHE A 50 3.47 8.54 -15.40
C PHE A 50 3.55 9.72 -16.35
N ALA A 51 3.83 10.91 -15.82
CA ALA A 51 4.08 12.07 -16.66
C ALA A 51 5.57 12.24 -16.94
N ASN A 52 5.90 12.43 -18.21
CA ASN A 52 7.25 12.68 -18.69
C ASN A 52 7.33 13.96 -19.51
N PRO A 53 8.47 14.67 -19.50
CA PRO A 53 8.62 15.91 -20.24
C PRO A 53 9.01 15.67 -21.70
N ASP A 54 8.52 16.52 -22.58
CA ASP A 54 9.12 16.73 -23.89
C ASP A 54 10.43 17.53 -23.81
N SER A 55 11.10 17.79 -24.92
CA SER A 55 12.37 18.53 -24.94
C SER A 55 12.22 20.00 -24.49
N LEU A 56 11.01 20.54 -24.42
CA LEU A 56 10.68 21.88 -23.95
C LEU A 56 10.23 21.90 -22.49
N GLY A 57 10.15 20.72 -21.84
CA GLY A 57 9.68 20.55 -20.47
C GLY A 57 8.17 20.52 -20.29
N ASN A 58 7.39 20.42 -21.37
CA ASN A 58 5.94 20.21 -21.23
C ASN A 58 5.68 18.77 -20.81
N LEU A 59 4.91 18.58 -19.74
CA LEU A 59 4.55 17.26 -19.24
C LEU A 59 3.37 16.66 -20.00
N SER A 60 3.42 15.35 -20.25
CA SER A 60 2.27 14.56 -20.68
C SER A 60 2.31 13.16 -20.06
N VAL A 61 1.16 12.52 -19.97
CA VAL A 61 1.00 11.11 -19.62
C VAL A 61 0.70 10.37 -20.92
N GLU A 62 1.73 10.12 -21.73
CA GLU A 62 1.64 9.44 -23.04
C GLU A 62 0.51 10.01 -23.92
N ASP A 63 0.38 11.35 -23.96
CA ASP A 63 -0.68 12.08 -24.70
C ASP A 63 -2.13 11.71 -24.34
N VAL A 64 -2.35 10.98 -23.23
CA VAL A 64 -3.67 10.61 -22.76
C VAL A 64 -4.31 11.76 -21.97
N ASN A 65 -5.60 11.98 -22.19
CA ASN A 65 -6.37 12.94 -21.40
C ASN A 65 -6.64 12.38 -19.98
N ILE A 66 -6.01 12.99 -18.98
CA ILE A 66 -6.16 12.58 -17.57
C ILE A 66 -7.41 13.14 -16.89
N ALA A 67 -8.09 14.14 -17.49
CA ALA A 67 -9.23 14.81 -16.86
C ALA A 67 -10.37 13.88 -16.40
N PRO A 68 -10.73 12.79 -17.11
CA PRO A 68 -11.73 11.85 -16.63
C PRO A 68 -11.34 11.17 -15.31
N ALA A 69 -10.06 10.77 -15.17
CA ALA A 69 -9.55 10.17 -13.94
C ALA A 69 -9.55 11.16 -12.77
N VAL A 70 -9.05 12.38 -13.01
CA VAL A 70 -9.04 13.46 -12.01
C VAL A 70 -10.46 13.79 -11.54
N THR A 71 -11.39 14.01 -12.48
CA THR A 71 -12.77 14.34 -12.15
C THR A 71 -13.42 13.25 -11.32
N LYS A 72 -13.23 11.98 -11.70
CA LYS A 72 -13.85 10.86 -11.01
C LYS A 72 -13.30 10.68 -9.60
N ALA A 73 -12.00 10.76 -9.42
CA ALA A 73 -11.36 10.68 -8.11
C ALA A 73 -11.84 11.81 -7.18
N HIS A 74 -11.84 13.06 -7.65
CA HIS A 74 -12.33 14.22 -6.89
C HIS A 74 -13.81 14.10 -6.51
N GLN A 75 -14.69 13.58 -7.40
CA GLN A 75 -16.09 13.32 -7.07
C GLN A 75 -16.29 12.36 -5.92
N LYS A 76 -15.27 11.51 -5.64
CA LYS A 76 -15.27 10.55 -4.56
C LYS A 76 -14.45 11.02 -3.33
N GLY A 77 -13.98 12.28 -3.33
CA GLY A 77 -13.18 12.84 -2.23
C GLY A 77 -11.72 12.41 -2.22
N CYS A 78 -11.27 11.68 -3.24
CA CYS A 78 -9.89 11.21 -3.38
C CYS A 78 -9.02 12.32 -3.99
N LYS A 79 -7.87 12.62 -3.39
CA LYS A 79 -6.87 13.56 -3.92
C LYS A 79 -6.11 12.96 -5.09
N VAL A 80 -5.73 13.79 -6.06
CA VAL A 80 -5.06 13.34 -7.28
C VAL A 80 -3.69 13.96 -7.40
N PHE A 81 -2.66 13.11 -7.41
CA PHE A 81 -1.29 13.50 -7.65
C PHE A 81 -0.85 13.07 -9.05
N ILE A 82 0.14 13.75 -9.60
CA ILE A 82 0.85 13.29 -10.78
C ILE A 82 2.17 12.66 -10.36
N SER A 83 2.40 11.42 -10.77
CA SER A 83 3.67 10.75 -10.59
C SER A 83 4.55 10.97 -11.82
N LEU A 84 5.76 11.42 -11.57
CA LEU A 84 6.74 11.82 -12.58
C LEU A 84 7.74 10.71 -12.84
N ALA A 85 8.08 10.47 -14.08
CA ALA A 85 9.08 9.53 -14.60
C ALA A 85 8.63 8.08 -14.68
N GLY A 86 8.73 7.30 -13.60
CA GLY A 86 8.51 5.85 -13.56
C GLY A 86 9.80 5.02 -13.65
N GLY A 87 9.67 3.72 -13.41
CA GLY A 87 10.79 2.76 -13.40
C GLY A 87 11.42 2.46 -14.77
N TYR A 88 10.78 2.91 -15.86
CA TYR A 88 11.30 2.79 -17.21
C TYR A 88 11.12 4.08 -18.00
N LEU A 89 12.22 4.66 -18.46
CA LEU A 89 12.22 5.81 -19.35
C LEU A 89 12.64 5.37 -20.77
N THR A 90 11.94 5.88 -21.78
CA THR A 90 12.45 5.80 -23.14
C THR A 90 13.77 6.59 -23.26
N PRO A 91 14.68 6.28 -24.20
CA PRO A 91 15.89 7.09 -24.40
C PRO A 91 15.61 8.58 -24.58
N THR A 92 14.48 8.93 -25.18
CA THR A 92 14.04 10.32 -25.35
C THR A 92 13.66 10.95 -24.01
N HIS A 93 12.85 10.26 -23.19
CA HIS A 93 12.48 10.76 -21.87
C HIS A 93 13.72 10.93 -20.96
N GLU A 94 14.60 9.93 -20.94
CA GLU A 94 15.86 10.00 -20.18
C GLU A 94 16.72 11.21 -20.59
N ALA A 95 16.90 11.44 -21.90
CA ALA A 95 17.64 12.58 -22.41
C ALA A 95 17.00 13.91 -22.03
N ASN A 96 15.65 14.01 -22.09
CA ASN A 96 14.91 15.19 -21.68
C ASN A 96 15.06 15.45 -20.18
N TRP A 97 14.89 14.44 -19.32
CA TRP A 97 15.10 14.57 -17.88
C TRP A 97 16.51 15.07 -17.57
N ASN A 98 17.54 14.43 -18.15
CA ASN A 98 18.93 14.80 -17.92
C ASN A 98 19.25 16.22 -18.36
N ASN A 99 18.66 16.70 -19.46
CA ASN A 99 18.85 18.08 -19.93
C ASN A 99 18.08 19.11 -19.09
N LEU A 100 16.79 18.83 -18.82
CA LEU A 100 15.90 19.78 -18.13
C LEU A 100 16.22 19.92 -16.64
N ALA A 101 16.77 18.88 -16.01
CA ALA A 101 17.19 18.92 -14.61
C ALA A 101 18.55 19.60 -14.38
N LEU A 102 19.28 19.99 -15.44
CA LEU A 102 20.52 20.77 -15.30
C LEU A 102 20.26 22.15 -14.65
N PRO A 103 21.21 22.72 -13.91
CA PRO A 103 21.00 23.98 -13.20
C PRO A 103 20.52 25.15 -14.08
N ALA A 104 20.91 25.18 -15.35
CA ALA A 104 20.51 26.24 -16.29
C ALA A 104 19.06 26.14 -16.74
N ASN A 105 18.51 24.92 -16.83
CA ASN A 105 17.17 24.63 -17.38
C ASN A 105 16.14 24.36 -16.29
N ARG A 106 16.60 23.84 -15.15
CA ARG A 106 15.77 23.35 -14.04
C ARG A 106 14.75 24.37 -13.53
N PRO A 107 15.06 25.66 -13.32
CA PRO A 107 14.06 26.62 -12.87
C PRO A 107 12.87 26.74 -13.83
N ALA A 108 13.12 26.76 -15.13
CA ALA A 108 12.05 26.82 -16.15
C ALA A 108 11.25 25.52 -16.19
N PHE A 109 11.90 24.38 -16.06
CA PHE A 109 11.23 23.07 -16.02
C PHE A 109 10.34 22.95 -14.78
N ILE A 110 10.79 23.36 -13.60
CA ILE A 110 9.99 23.37 -12.37
C ILE A 110 8.72 24.23 -12.55
N GLN A 111 8.82 25.38 -13.21
CA GLN A 111 7.63 26.19 -13.50
C GLN A 111 6.63 25.46 -14.41
N LYS A 112 7.10 24.64 -15.36
CA LYS A 112 6.24 23.79 -16.18
C LYS A 112 5.52 22.71 -15.35
N ILE A 113 6.21 22.11 -14.38
CA ILE A 113 5.59 21.14 -13.45
C ILE A 113 4.50 21.84 -12.64
N VAL A 114 4.79 22.99 -12.04
CA VAL A 114 3.81 23.78 -11.27
C VAL A 114 2.58 24.14 -12.13
N GLN A 115 2.83 24.63 -13.35
CA GLN A 115 1.75 24.96 -14.29
C GLN A 115 0.91 23.73 -14.63
N TYR A 116 1.53 22.58 -14.87
CA TYR A 116 0.82 21.33 -15.18
C TYR A 116 -0.13 20.93 -14.04
N VAL A 117 0.36 20.97 -12.79
CA VAL A 117 -0.46 20.70 -11.60
C VAL A 117 -1.68 21.63 -11.54
N GLN A 118 -1.48 22.94 -11.75
CA GLN A 118 -2.56 23.92 -11.69
C GLN A 118 -3.58 23.77 -12.82
N VAL A 119 -3.11 23.56 -14.05
CA VAL A 119 -3.99 23.44 -15.24
C VAL A 119 -4.84 22.17 -15.16
N HIS A 120 -4.30 21.09 -14.63
CA HIS A 120 -5.01 19.82 -14.51
C HIS A 120 -5.73 19.66 -13.17
N ASN A 121 -5.76 20.69 -12.31
CA ASN A 121 -6.40 20.66 -11.00
C ASN A 121 -5.92 19.47 -10.14
N LEU A 122 -4.60 19.26 -10.08
CA LEU A 122 -3.98 18.20 -9.30
C LEU A 122 -3.66 18.68 -7.90
N ASP A 123 -3.67 17.77 -6.93
CA ASP A 123 -3.47 18.07 -5.50
C ASP A 123 -2.02 17.90 -5.05
N GLY A 124 -1.15 17.29 -5.86
CA GLY A 124 0.23 17.05 -5.49
C GLY A 124 1.10 16.53 -6.61
N VAL A 125 2.39 16.39 -6.31
CA VAL A 125 3.41 15.83 -7.20
C VAL A 125 4.10 14.68 -6.49
N ASP A 126 4.26 13.58 -7.19
CA ASP A 126 5.03 12.41 -6.78
C ASP A 126 6.24 12.25 -7.72
N ILE A 127 7.38 11.80 -7.21
CA ILE A 127 8.60 11.53 -8.00
C ILE A 127 8.89 10.05 -7.92
N ASP A 128 8.91 9.39 -9.07
CA ASP A 128 9.20 7.97 -9.22
C ASP A 128 10.36 7.76 -10.21
N LEU A 129 11.51 8.38 -9.91
CA LEU A 129 12.74 8.15 -10.66
C LEU A 129 13.51 7.01 -10.02
N GLU A 130 13.82 5.99 -10.83
CA GLU A 130 14.39 4.76 -10.32
C GLU A 130 15.75 4.43 -10.94
N TRP A 131 16.58 3.70 -10.16
CA TRP A 131 17.84 3.08 -10.55
C TRP A 131 18.79 4.04 -11.28
N GLN A 132 19.14 3.76 -12.52
CA GLN A 132 20.07 4.55 -13.33
C GLN A 132 19.56 5.96 -13.66
N TYR A 133 18.28 6.25 -13.49
CA TYR A 133 17.70 7.57 -13.74
C TYR A 133 17.86 8.51 -12.54
N VAL A 134 18.31 8.02 -11.39
CA VAL A 134 18.60 8.84 -10.19
C VAL A 134 20.02 9.38 -10.32
N GLU A 135 20.15 10.53 -10.95
CA GLU A 135 21.41 11.19 -11.25
C GLU A 135 21.81 12.28 -10.22
N SER A 136 22.98 12.82 -10.35
CA SER A 136 23.52 13.84 -9.41
C SER A 136 22.65 15.10 -9.28
N TRP A 137 21.84 15.40 -10.29
CA TRP A 137 20.88 16.51 -10.28
C TRP A 137 19.61 16.25 -9.44
N TYR A 138 19.36 15.02 -9.03
CA TYR A 138 18.12 14.61 -8.35
C TYR A 138 17.85 15.43 -7.07
N SER A 139 18.77 15.45 -6.11
CA SER A 139 18.56 16.17 -4.85
C SER A 139 18.39 17.68 -5.03
N PRO A 140 19.19 18.37 -5.84
CA PRO A 140 18.91 19.77 -6.17
C PRO A 140 17.54 19.99 -6.82
N PHE A 141 17.10 19.11 -7.74
CA PHE A 141 15.79 19.18 -8.35
C PHE A 141 14.67 19.06 -7.31
N VAL A 142 14.74 18.04 -6.43
CA VAL A 142 13.76 17.85 -5.35
C VAL A 142 13.64 19.08 -4.45
N LEU A 143 14.76 19.65 -4.02
CA LEU A 143 14.79 20.82 -3.12
C LEU A 143 14.20 22.08 -3.79
N GLU A 144 14.53 22.33 -5.05
CA GLU A 144 14.00 23.47 -5.79
C GLU A 144 12.51 23.28 -6.13
N LEU A 145 12.08 22.05 -6.51
CA LEU A 145 10.70 21.73 -6.76
C LEU A 145 9.86 21.91 -5.48
N LYS A 146 10.33 21.37 -4.33
CA LYS A 146 9.66 21.59 -3.03
C LYS A 146 9.53 23.07 -2.69
N SER A 147 10.58 23.85 -2.94
CA SER A 147 10.55 25.29 -2.71
C SER A 147 9.51 26.03 -3.58
N ALA A 148 9.26 25.54 -4.79
CA ALA A 148 8.25 26.10 -5.69
C ALA A 148 6.81 25.66 -5.32
N LEU A 149 6.64 24.45 -4.82
CA LEU A 149 5.33 23.88 -4.47
C LEU A 149 4.82 24.33 -3.08
N ALA A 150 5.74 24.51 -2.12
CA ALA A 150 5.39 24.81 -0.73
C ALA A 150 4.54 26.09 -0.54
N PRO A 151 4.81 27.22 -1.20
CA PRO A 151 3.98 28.43 -1.08
C PRO A 151 2.56 28.24 -1.61
N LEU A 152 2.32 27.22 -2.45
CA LEU A 152 1.03 26.87 -3.02
C LEU A 152 0.29 25.82 -2.17
N GLY A 153 0.91 25.31 -1.10
CA GLY A 153 0.35 24.24 -0.29
C GLY A 153 0.29 22.88 -1.02
N ILE A 154 1.07 22.70 -2.10
CA ILE A 154 1.08 21.48 -2.91
C ILE A 154 2.12 20.50 -2.32
N PRO A 155 1.70 19.30 -1.87
CA PRO A 155 2.60 18.26 -1.39
C PRO A 155 3.54 17.74 -2.47
N LEU A 156 4.73 17.32 -2.04
CA LEU A 156 5.72 16.61 -2.84
C LEU A 156 6.04 15.27 -2.19
N THR A 157 5.86 14.17 -2.93
CA THR A 157 6.15 12.81 -2.49
C THR A 157 7.15 12.12 -3.39
N ALA A 158 7.59 10.93 -3.01
CA ALA A 158 8.38 10.08 -3.88
C ALA A 158 8.06 8.61 -3.67
N ALA A 159 8.17 7.80 -4.73
CA ALA A 159 8.33 6.36 -4.64
C ALA A 159 9.82 6.03 -4.52
N LEU A 160 10.19 5.24 -3.51
CA LEU A 160 11.58 4.82 -3.29
C LEU A 160 11.64 3.31 -3.02
N PRO A 161 12.75 2.63 -3.36
CA PRO A 161 12.92 1.20 -3.12
C PRO A 161 12.69 0.84 -1.65
N GLY A 162 12.12 -0.36 -1.40
CA GLY A 162 11.78 -0.83 -0.05
C GLY A 162 12.94 -0.70 0.95
N SER A 163 14.14 -1.16 0.59
CA SER A 163 15.29 -1.20 1.48
C SER A 163 16.59 -0.67 0.85
N TYR A 164 16.47 0.31 -0.04
CA TYR A 164 17.64 0.91 -0.68
C TYR A 164 17.46 2.41 -0.92
N ARG A 165 18.38 3.20 -0.37
CA ARG A 165 18.47 4.63 -0.65
C ARG A 165 19.51 4.88 -1.72
N TYR A 166 19.11 5.52 -2.81
CA TYR A 166 20.06 5.93 -3.85
C TYR A 166 21.09 6.91 -3.26
N PRO A 167 22.39 6.73 -3.54
CA PRO A 167 23.45 7.60 -3.01
C PRO A 167 23.29 9.09 -3.35
N GLN A 168 22.60 9.38 -4.46
CA GLN A 168 22.32 10.75 -4.93
C GLN A 168 21.25 11.47 -4.10
N ILE A 169 20.48 10.73 -3.28
CA ILE A 169 19.44 11.32 -2.44
C ILE A 169 20.06 11.78 -1.12
N THR A 170 20.22 13.08 -0.96
CA THR A 170 20.74 13.68 0.27
C THR A 170 19.72 13.60 1.42
N ALA A 171 20.18 13.73 2.67
CA ALA A 171 19.28 13.83 3.82
C ALA A 171 18.34 15.04 3.71
N SER A 172 18.78 16.15 3.12
CA SER A 172 17.93 17.32 2.88
C SER A 172 16.81 17.04 1.87
N ALA A 173 17.09 16.26 0.80
CA ALA A 173 16.08 15.85 -0.16
C ALA A 173 15.06 14.89 0.48
N LEU A 174 15.51 13.91 1.29
CA LEU A 174 14.61 13.06 2.06
C LEU A 174 13.70 13.87 2.98
N ALA A 175 14.24 14.84 3.68
CA ALA A 175 13.47 15.70 4.58
C ALA A 175 12.46 16.60 3.85
N ALA A 176 12.70 16.92 2.58
CA ALA A 176 11.83 17.77 1.77
C ALA A 176 10.52 17.09 1.35
N TYR A 177 10.46 15.77 1.28
CA TYR A 177 9.22 15.06 0.98
C TYR A 177 8.21 15.17 2.11
N ASP A 178 6.94 15.30 1.77
CA ASP A 178 5.83 15.25 2.71
C ASP A 178 5.62 13.81 3.21
N TRP A 179 5.75 12.82 2.30
CA TRP A 179 5.91 11.40 2.62
C TRP A 179 6.61 10.66 1.49
N ILE A 180 7.03 9.44 1.78
CA ILE A 180 7.72 8.50 0.89
C ILE A 180 6.87 7.24 0.77
N ASN A 181 6.55 6.85 -0.45
CA ASN A 181 5.93 5.61 -0.81
C ASN A 181 7.03 4.54 -0.95
N MET A 182 7.18 3.67 0.05
CA MET A 182 8.17 2.59 0.00
C MET A 182 7.70 1.49 -0.96
N MET A 183 8.44 1.19 -1.99
CA MET A 183 8.15 0.09 -2.93
C MET A 183 8.59 -1.25 -2.32
N VAL A 184 7.75 -1.84 -1.44
CA VAL A 184 8.05 -3.07 -0.72
C VAL A 184 7.52 -4.28 -1.50
N TYR A 185 7.96 -4.37 -2.74
CA TYR A 185 7.70 -5.44 -3.70
C TYR A 185 8.89 -5.59 -4.63
N ASP A 186 8.86 -6.60 -5.50
CA ASP A 186 9.95 -6.90 -6.41
C ASP A 186 11.26 -7.36 -5.74
N LEU A 187 11.16 -7.98 -4.55
CA LEU A 187 12.31 -8.64 -3.93
C LEU A 187 12.84 -9.79 -4.81
N ARG A 188 11.95 -10.43 -5.58
CA ARG A 188 12.22 -11.49 -6.56
C ARG A 188 11.41 -11.23 -7.82
N GLY A 189 11.93 -11.67 -8.96
CA GLY A 189 11.24 -11.45 -10.23
C GLY A 189 12.03 -11.94 -11.45
N PRO A 190 11.66 -11.46 -12.65
CA PRO A 190 12.28 -11.89 -13.91
C PRO A 190 13.80 -11.68 -14.02
N TRP A 191 14.36 -10.81 -13.21
CA TRP A 191 15.83 -10.53 -13.13
C TRP A 191 16.62 -11.63 -12.42
N ASP A 192 15.96 -12.49 -11.64
CA ASP A 192 16.58 -13.67 -10.99
C ASP A 192 15.64 -14.89 -11.11
N PRO A 193 15.49 -15.45 -12.33
CA PRO A 193 14.53 -16.54 -12.60
C PRO A 193 14.89 -17.87 -11.90
N THR A 194 16.10 -17.97 -11.36
CA THR A 194 16.58 -19.18 -10.68
C THR A 194 16.27 -19.18 -9.18
N ASN A 195 15.68 -18.10 -8.65
CA ASN A 195 15.36 -17.93 -7.24
C ASN A 195 13.86 -17.63 -7.07
N PRO A 196 12.97 -18.61 -7.35
CA PRO A 196 11.54 -18.43 -7.23
C PRO A 196 11.11 -18.15 -5.78
N GLY A 197 9.99 -17.45 -5.60
CA GLY A 197 9.43 -17.20 -4.28
C GLY A 197 8.69 -15.87 -4.18
N GLN A 198 8.24 -15.57 -2.97
CA GLN A 198 7.45 -14.38 -2.68
C GLN A 198 8.26 -13.11 -2.96
N HIS A 199 7.71 -12.23 -3.82
CA HIS A 199 8.35 -10.96 -4.17
C HIS A 199 8.02 -9.82 -3.21
N SER A 200 7.05 -10.02 -2.32
CA SER A 200 6.65 -9.05 -1.31
C SER A 200 6.25 -9.77 0.00
N PRO A 201 7.20 -10.47 0.68
CA PRO A 201 6.90 -11.17 1.91
C PRO A 201 6.63 -10.20 3.08
N TYR A 202 5.85 -10.65 4.06
CA TYR A 202 5.48 -9.84 5.24
C TYR A 202 6.71 -9.39 6.05
N ASP A 203 7.63 -10.31 6.35
CA ASP A 203 8.80 -10.00 7.17
C ASP A 203 9.68 -8.93 6.54
N TRP A 204 9.82 -8.94 5.21
CA TRP A 204 10.54 -7.90 4.50
C TRP A 204 9.85 -6.52 4.59
N SER A 205 8.55 -6.48 4.82
CA SER A 205 7.85 -5.21 5.08
C SER A 205 8.31 -4.57 6.39
N VAL A 206 8.54 -5.38 7.43
CA VAL A 206 9.11 -4.92 8.71
C VAL A 206 10.55 -4.40 8.49
N ASP A 207 11.38 -5.18 7.82
CA ASP A 207 12.77 -4.81 7.52
C ASP A 207 12.86 -3.48 6.74
N CYS A 208 11.94 -3.23 5.80
CA CYS A 208 11.91 -2.01 5.01
C CYS A 208 11.50 -0.79 5.84
N ILE A 209 10.54 -0.93 6.74
CA ILE A 209 10.16 0.13 7.68
C ILE A 209 11.35 0.49 8.55
N ASP A 210 11.99 -0.49 9.17
CA ASP A 210 13.19 -0.30 10.00
C ASP A 210 14.33 0.35 9.20
N TYR A 211 14.54 -0.08 7.96
CA TYR A 211 15.56 0.50 7.09
C TYR A 211 15.36 2.01 6.93
N TRP A 212 14.16 2.46 6.53
CA TRP A 212 13.92 3.87 6.27
C TRP A 212 13.90 4.72 7.54
N GLN A 213 13.44 4.18 8.67
CA GLN A 213 13.55 4.85 9.97
C GLN A 213 15.03 5.03 10.36
N ASN A 214 15.88 4.02 10.12
CA ASN A 214 17.33 4.11 10.32
C ASN A 214 18.02 5.08 9.35
N GLN A 215 17.41 5.41 8.20
CA GLN A 215 17.86 6.50 7.32
C GLN A 215 17.42 7.89 7.83
N GLY A 216 16.74 7.98 8.97
CA GLY A 216 16.28 9.22 9.58
C GLY A 216 14.92 9.73 9.06
N VAL A 217 14.15 8.89 8.36
CA VAL A 217 12.80 9.23 7.94
C VAL A 217 11.82 8.85 9.06
N SER A 218 11.00 9.79 9.51
CA SER A 218 10.02 9.49 10.55
C SER A 218 8.89 8.61 10.03
N ALA A 219 8.33 7.77 10.90
CA ALA A 219 7.19 6.89 10.61
C ALA A 219 6.02 7.64 9.94
N GLN A 220 5.73 8.86 10.37
CA GLN A 220 4.66 9.71 9.82
C GLN A 220 4.89 10.17 8.38
N LYS A 221 6.08 9.93 7.85
CA LYS A 221 6.47 10.21 6.46
C LYS A 221 6.65 8.96 5.61
N LEU A 222 6.29 7.78 6.10
CA LEU A 222 6.40 6.53 5.37
C LEU A 222 5.03 5.96 5.04
N THR A 223 4.88 5.37 3.86
CA THR A 223 3.75 4.51 3.50
C THR A 223 4.24 3.18 3.01
N LEU A 224 3.61 2.09 3.43
CA LEU A 224 3.99 0.73 3.07
C LEU A 224 3.43 0.34 1.71
N GLY A 225 4.29 0.07 0.75
CA GLY A 225 3.91 -0.38 -0.59
C GLY A 225 3.50 -1.85 -0.63
N VAL A 226 2.39 -2.14 -1.29
CA VAL A 226 1.89 -3.49 -1.53
C VAL A 226 1.57 -3.72 -3.00
N PRO A 227 1.83 -4.94 -3.54
CA PRO A 227 1.56 -5.24 -4.93
C PRO A 227 0.16 -5.83 -5.13
N PHE A 228 -0.52 -5.41 -6.22
CA PHE A 228 -1.73 -6.06 -6.72
C PHE A 228 -1.44 -6.96 -7.92
N TYR A 229 -0.26 -7.54 -7.95
CA TYR A 229 0.25 -8.44 -8.98
C TYR A 229 1.16 -9.50 -8.38
N GLY A 230 1.57 -10.44 -9.22
CA GLY A 230 2.51 -11.48 -8.85
C GLY A 230 3.38 -11.92 -10.03
N TYR A 231 4.24 -12.91 -9.79
CA TYR A 231 5.13 -13.49 -10.77
C TYR A 231 4.93 -14.99 -10.91
N ASP A 232 4.92 -15.45 -12.16
CA ASP A 232 4.88 -16.87 -12.52
C ASP A 232 6.30 -17.33 -12.91
N PHE A 233 6.93 -18.07 -12.02
CA PHE A 233 8.26 -18.67 -12.23
C PHE A 233 8.18 -20.02 -12.93
N GLY A 234 6.99 -20.59 -13.11
CA GLY A 234 6.77 -21.85 -13.82
C GLY A 234 6.89 -21.72 -15.35
N VAL A 235 7.09 -20.50 -15.85
CA VAL A 235 7.29 -20.23 -17.28
C VAL A 235 8.61 -19.50 -17.53
N ASN A 236 9.17 -19.66 -18.74
CA ASN A 236 10.40 -18.99 -19.13
C ASN A 236 10.19 -18.19 -20.42
N PRO A 237 10.40 -16.86 -20.42
CA PRO A 237 10.80 -16.04 -19.29
C PRO A 237 9.73 -15.97 -18.19
N VAL A 238 10.16 -15.67 -16.95
CA VAL A 238 9.25 -15.35 -15.83
C VAL A 238 8.36 -14.17 -16.22
N VAL A 239 7.06 -14.26 -15.97
CA VAL A 239 6.09 -13.24 -16.35
C VAL A 239 5.32 -12.71 -15.13
N ALA A 240 5.00 -11.42 -15.16
CA ALA A 240 4.08 -10.84 -14.21
C ALA A 240 2.63 -11.14 -14.60
N PHE A 241 1.76 -11.29 -13.60
CA PHE A 241 0.31 -11.39 -13.79
C PHE A 241 -0.44 -10.48 -12.81
N ASN A 242 -1.63 -10.03 -13.19
CA ASN A 242 -2.46 -9.23 -12.30
C ASN A 242 -3.23 -10.11 -11.31
N TYR A 243 -3.51 -9.58 -10.10
CA TYR A 243 -4.25 -10.27 -9.05
C TYR A 243 -5.63 -10.74 -9.53
N ARG A 244 -6.38 -9.90 -10.26
CA ARG A 244 -7.67 -10.29 -10.85
C ARG A 244 -7.57 -11.55 -11.69
N GLY A 245 -6.49 -11.72 -12.45
CA GLY A 245 -6.30 -12.88 -13.32
C GLY A 245 -6.18 -14.17 -12.55
N ILE A 246 -5.47 -14.17 -11.41
CA ILE A 246 -5.31 -15.38 -10.60
C ILE A 246 -6.58 -15.71 -9.82
N VAL A 247 -7.30 -14.69 -9.32
CA VAL A 247 -8.61 -14.88 -8.65
C VAL A 247 -9.66 -15.41 -9.61
N ASN A 248 -9.65 -14.95 -10.89
CA ASN A 248 -10.58 -15.44 -11.90
C ASN A 248 -10.32 -16.90 -12.31
N GLN A 249 -9.13 -17.45 -12.07
CA GLN A 249 -8.83 -18.86 -12.31
C GLN A 249 -9.45 -19.74 -11.22
N ASP A 250 -9.32 -19.34 -9.97
CA ASP A 250 -9.95 -19.97 -8.81
C ASP A 250 -10.12 -18.92 -7.71
N LEU A 251 -11.34 -18.81 -7.16
CA LEU A 251 -11.64 -17.86 -6.09
C LEU A 251 -10.85 -18.15 -4.79
N ALA A 252 -10.45 -19.41 -4.57
CA ALA A 252 -9.60 -19.77 -3.45
C ALA A 252 -8.22 -19.08 -3.49
N ASN A 253 -7.74 -18.69 -4.68
CA ASN A 253 -6.50 -17.96 -4.85
C ASN A 253 -6.51 -16.56 -4.20
N ALA A 254 -7.68 -16.00 -3.90
CA ALA A 254 -7.77 -14.77 -3.13
C ALA A 254 -7.20 -14.88 -1.71
N PHE A 255 -7.07 -16.08 -1.17
CA PHE A 255 -6.74 -16.32 0.24
C PHE A 255 -5.39 -17.00 0.47
N VAL A 256 -4.60 -17.12 -0.57
CA VAL A 256 -3.25 -17.71 -0.52
C VAL A 256 -2.27 -16.80 -1.23
N ASP A 257 -0.97 -16.98 -0.94
CA ASP A 257 0.11 -16.17 -1.51
C ASP A 257 0.85 -16.89 -2.64
N ASN A 258 0.56 -18.16 -2.86
CA ASN A 258 1.11 -18.94 -3.95
C ASN A 258 0.24 -20.12 -4.35
N VAL A 259 0.36 -20.51 -5.62
CA VAL A 259 -0.06 -21.80 -6.16
C VAL A 259 0.98 -22.22 -7.18
N ASP A 260 1.52 -23.43 -7.03
CA ASP A 260 2.66 -23.90 -7.83
C ASP A 260 3.82 -22.88 -7.80
N GLU A 261 4.33 -22.49 -8.96
CA GLU A 261 5.41 -21.51 -9.10
C GLU A 261 4.90 -20.06 -9.29
N LYS A 262 3.62 -19.78 -9.00
CA LYS A 262 3.03 -18.43 -9.02
C LYS A 262 2.99 -17.84 -7.62
N TRP A 263 3.47 -16.60 -7.48
CA TRP A 263 3.59 -15.92 -6.19
C TRP A 263 2.99 -14.52 -6.25
N TRP A 264 2.14 -14.19 -5.26
CA TRP A 264 1.48 -12.88 -5.09
C TRP A 264 1.16 -12.63 -3.61
N ASN A 265 0.52 -11.54 -3.26
CA ASN A 265 -0.10 -11.38 -1.94
C ASN A 265 -1.61 -11.57 -2.03
N GLY A 266 -2.16 -12.53 -1.30
CA GLY A 266 -3.58 -12.70 -1.11
C GLY A 266 -4.17 -11.78 -0.03
N LEU A 267 -5.50 -11.82 0.14
CA LEU A 267 -6.22 -11.01 1.11
C LEU A 267 -5.63 -11.09 2.54
N PRO A 268 -5.32 -12.29 3.10
CA PRO A 268 -4.79 -12.36 4.46
C PRO A 268 -3.47 -11.60 4.64
N THR A 269 -2.57 -11.69 3.65
CA THR A 269 -1.28 -11.01 3.69
C THR A 269 -1.42 -9.50 3.50
N ILE A 270 -2.31 -9.06 2.59
CA ILE A 270 -2.60 -7.63 2.41
C ILE A 270 -3.23 -7.04 3.67
N GLN A 271 -4.16 -7.74 4.31
CA GLN A 271 -4.77 -7.32 5.58
C GLN A 271 -3.73 -7.21 6.70
N ALA A 272 -2.88 -8.23 6.86
CA ALA A 272 -1.80 -8.20 7.86
C ALA A 272 -0.82 -7.05 7.63
N LYS A 273 -0.46 -6.76 6.36
CA LYS A 273 0.38 -5.61 6.00
C LYS A 273 -0.33 -4.26 6.26
N THR A 274 -1.65 -4.22 6.12
CA THR A 274 -2.43 -3.02 6.45
C THR A 274 -2.44 -2.78 7.96
N GLU A 275 -2.60 -3.83 8.78
CA GLU A 275 -2.45 -3.74 10.23
C GLU A 275 -1.06 -3.25 10.62
N LEU A 276 0.00 -3.82 10.04
CA LEU A 276 1.38 -3.35 10.24
C LEU A 276 1.54 -1.88 9.88
N ALA A 277 0.97 -1.44 8.76
CA ALA A 277 1.06 -0.05 8.33
C ALA A 277 0.30 0.90 9.26
N LEU A 278 -0.84 0.50 9.82
CA LEU A 278 -1.58 1.27 10.82
C LEU A 278 -0.80 1.45 12.12
N ASP A 279 -0.05 0.43 12.53
CA ASP A 279 0.72 0.45 13.77
C ASP A 279 2.04 1.21 13.63
N GLU A 280 2.71 1.12 12.46
CA GLU A 280 4.11 1.51 12.33
C GLU A 280 4.36 2.73 11.42
N VAL A 281 3.45 3.06 10.47
CA VAL A 281 3.68 4.12 9.46
C VAL A 281 2.41 4.96 9.19
N ALA A 282 2.49 5.90 8.25
CA ALA A 282 1.40 6.85 8.00
C ALA A 282 0.38 6.39 6.96
N GLY A 283 0.55 5.21 6.37
CA GLY A 283 -0.36 4.75 5.33
C GLY A 283 0.13 3.53 4.57
N ILE A 284 -0.68 3.13 3.60
CA ILE A 284 -0.40 2.06 2.66
C ILE A 284 -0.42 2.60 1.23
N MET A 285 0.45 2.08 0.36
CA MET A 285 0.53 2.43 -1.05
C MET A 285 0.38 1.18 -1.90
N ILE A 286 -0.29 1.29 -3.04
CA ILE A 286 -0.69 0.16 -3.89
C ILE A 286 -0.10 0.32 -5.29
N TRP A 287 0.66 -0.64 -5.74
CA TRP A 287 1.06 -0.81 -7.13
C TRP A 287 0.36 -2.03 -7.74
N GLU A 288 -0.65 -1.96 -8.61
CA GLU A 288 -1.38 -0.76 -9.01
C GLU A 288 -2.89 -1.09 -9.03
N ILE A 289 -3.72 -0.11 -8.77
CA ILE A 289 -5.14 -0.31 -8.48
C ILE A 289 -5.96 -0.89 -9.63
N GLY A 290 -5.51 -0.77 -10.89
CA GLY A 290 -6.19 -1.37 -12.04
C GLY A 290 -5.99 -2.88 -12.17
N GLN A 291 -5.22 -3.52 -11.27
CA GLN A 291 -4.96 -4.98 -11.27
C GLN A 291 -5.84 -5.73 -10.27
N ASP A 292 -6.64 -5.03 -9.48
CA ASP A 292 -7.51 -5.60 -8.45
C ASP A 292 -8.66 -6.44 -9.02
N ALA A 293 -9.35 -7.20 -8.17
CA ALA A 293 -10.55 -7.95 -8.51
C ALA A 293 -11.76 -7.02 -8.60
N PHE A 294 -12.43 -7.00 -9.76
CA PHE A 294 -13.58 -6.16 -10.05
C PHE A 294 -14.83 -6.96 -10.43
N GLY A 295 -15.97 -6.27 -10.56
CA GLY A 295 -17.24 -6.82 -11.04
C GLY A 295 -17.77 -7.91 -10.13
N ALA A 296 -18.07 -9.10 -10.69
CA ALA A 296 -18.62 -10.23 -9.94
C ALA A 296 -17.69 -10.75 -8.83
N ASN A 297 -16.38 -10.47 -8.94
CA ASN A 297 -15.36 -10.89 -7.98
C ASN A 297 -14.89 -9.76 -7.05
N SER A 298 -15.59 -8.61 -7.03
CA SER A 298 -15.21 -7.45 -6.21
C SER A 298 -15.20 -7.74 -4.70
N GLN A 299 -15.87 -8.77 -4.23
CA GLN A 299 -15.80 -9.24 -2.84
C GLN A 299 -14.43 -9.81 -2.45
N TYR A 300 -13.58 -10.12 -3.42
CA TYR A 300 -12.21 -10.56 -3.24
C TYR A 300 -11.18 -9.44 -3.53
N SER A 301 -11.64 -8.20 -3.65
CA SER A 301 -10.77 -7.03 -3.89
C SER A 301 -9.79 -6.82 -2.75
N LEU A 302 -8.52 -6.64 -3.09
CA LEU A 302 -7.47 -6.31 -2.12
C LEU A 302 -7.68 -4.90 -1.55
N LEU A 303 -8.17 -3.96 -2.36
CA LEU A 303 -8.49 -2.60 -1.89
C LEU A 303 -9.61 -2.62 -0.85
N ARG A 304 -10.63 -3.46 -1.03
CA ARG A 304 -11.67 -3.66 0.00
C ARG A 304 -11.10 -4.28 1.25
N GLY A 305 -10.21 -5.26 1.12
CA GLY A 305 -9.52 -5.86 2.26
C GLY A 305 -8.69 -4.86 3.06
N ILE A 306 -8.06 -3.88 2.40
CA ILE A 306 -7.37 -2.75 3.04
C ILE A 306 -8.38 -1.87 3.78
N ASP A 307 -9.44 -1.46 3.11
CA ASP A 307 -10.48 -0.57 3.62
C ASP A 307 -11.17 -1.15 4.88
N GLU A 308 -11.50 -2.44 4.88
CA GLU A 308 -12.08 -3.15 6.03
C GLU A 308 -11.18 -3.03 7.28
N ILE A 309 -9.87 -3.16 7.14
CA ILE A 309 -8.93 -3.02 8.25
C ILE A 309 -8.82 -1.57 8.72
N VAL A 310 -8.77 -0.62 7.78
CA VAL A 310 -8.69 0.82 8.09
C VAL A 310 -9.97 1.30 8.78
N ASP A 311 -11.13 0.89 8.28
CA ASP A 311 -12.43 1.22 8.88
C ASP A 311 -12.56 0.63 10.28
N ALA A 312 -12.17 -0.62 10.49
CA ALA A 312 -12.18 -1.24 11.81
C ALA A 312 -11.31 -0.50 12.83
N ALA A 313 -10.16 0.04 12.40
CA ALA A 313 -9.26 0.83 13.25
C ALA A 313 -9.85 2.22 13.57
N THR A 314 -10.55 2.87 12.63
CA THR A 314 -11.15 4.19 12.81
C THR A 314 -12.41 4.14 13.67
N VAL A 315 -13.25 3.11 13.52
CA VAL A 315 -14.44 2.88 14.37
C VAL A 315 -14.03 2.44 15.78
N GLY A 316 -12.90 1.75 15.94
CA GLY A 316 -12.36 1.30 17.24
C GLY A 316 -11.86 2.42 18.16
N SER A 317 -11.79 3.70 17.70
CA SER A 317 -11.53 4.85 18.56
C SER A 317 -12.78 5.32 19.34
N SER A 318 -13.98 4.84 19.00
CA SER A 318 -15.19 4.92 19.82
C SER A 318 -15.52 3.50 20.25
N GLU A 319 -15.29 3.16 21.53
CA GLU A 319 -15.62 1.90 22.24
C GLU A 319 -16.47 0.88 21.44
N VAL A 320 -15.89 0.20 20.47
CA VAL A 320 -16.46 -1.04 19.97
C VAL A 320 -15.52 -2.16 20.40
N ASN A 321 -16.00 -2.95 21.35
CA ASN A 321 -15.42 -4.23 21.69
C ASN A 321 -14.94 -4.93 20.42
N LYS A 322 -13.61 -4.99 20.20
CA LYS A 322 -13.02 -6.03 19.38
C LYS A 322 -13.46 -7.33 20.04
N MET A 323 -14.52 -7.93 19.56
CA MET A 323 -14.84 -9.31 19.95
C MET A 323 -13.72 -10.16 19.34
N ALA A 324 -12.63 -10.26 20.10
CA ALA A 324 -11.57 -11.20 19.80
C ALA A 324 -12.23 -12.56 19.57
N LEU A 325 -11.90 -13.20 18.46
CA LEU A 325 -12.40 -14.52 18.15
C LEU A 325 -12.11 -15.43 19.37
N GLN A 326 -13.15 -15.85 20.06
CA GLN A 326 -12.98 -16.70 21.22
C GLN A 326 -12.78 -18.13 20.75
N VAL A 327 -11.62 -18.67 21.03
CA VAL A 327 -11.24 -20.03 20.72
C VAL A 327 -10.89 -20.77 22.01
N PHE A 328 -11.44 -21.95 22.19
CA PHE A 328 -11.22 -22.73 23.42
C PHE A 328 -11.25 -24.25 23.18
N PRO A 329 -10.49 -25.02 23.97
CA PRO A 329 -9.49 -24.53 24.92
C PRO A 329 -8.29 -23.88 24.22
N ASN A 330 -7.70 -22.89 24.83
CA ASN A 330 -6.44 -22.30 24.37
C ASN A 330 -5.50 -22.19 25.60
N PRO A 331 -4.45 -23.01 25.69
CA PRO A 331 -3.92 -23.96 24.70
C PRO A 331 -4.83 -25.14 24.37
N ALA A 332 -4.77 -25.60 23.10
CA ALA A 332 -5.52 -26.74 22.58
C ALA A 332 -4.67 -28.02 22.51
N GLN A 333 -5.28 -29.19 22.71
CA GLN A 333 -4.62 -30.50 22.55
C GLN A 333 -5.16 -31.28 21.35
N GLU A 334 -6.44 -31.57 21.29
CA GLU A 334 -7.05 -32.37 20.23
C GLU A 334 -8.09 -31.61 19.43
N ARG A 335 -8.83 -30.73 20.08
CA ARG A 335 -9.97 -30.01 19.48
C ARG A 335 -9.93 -28.55 19.88
N LEU A 336 -10.41 -27.72 18.97
CA LEU A 336 -10.55 -26.28 19.13
C LEU A 336 -11.98 -25.88 18.76
N SER A 337 -12.73 -25.36 19.71
CA SER A 337 -14.05 -24.79 19.50
C SER A 337 -13.91 -23.29 19.23
N ILE A 338 -14.66 -22.79 18.28
CA ILE A 338 -14.65 -21.39 17.86
C ILE A 338 -16.01 -20.79 18.16
N GLN A 339 -16.04 -19.75 18.99
CA GLN A 339 -17.29 -19.05 19.30
C GLN A 339 -17.53 -17.96 18.25
N LEU A 340 -18.57 -18.15 17.46
CA LEU A 340 -19.08 -17.15 16.54
C LEU A 340 -20.17 -16.32 17.24
N PRO A 341 -20.19 -14.98 17.07
CA PRO A 341 -21.21 -14.14 17.69
C PRO A 341 -22.59 -14.26 17.02
N ASP A 342 -22.61 -14.62 15.74
CA ASP A 342 -23.83 -14.74 14.95
C ASP A 342 -23.94 -16.16 14.35
N ALA A 343 -25.16 -16.71 14.27
CA ALA A 343 -25.44 -17.93 13.53
C ALA A 343 -25.34 -17.62 12.03
N GLY A 344 -24.59 -18.41 11.28
CA GLY A 344 -24.41 -18.23 9.83
C GLY A 344 -23.42 -19.23 9.26
N THR A 345 -23.42 -19.39 7.95
CA THR A 345 -22.38 -20.16 7.26
C THR A 345 -21.04 -19.46 7.41
N CYS A 346 -20.00 -20.22 7.72
CA CYS A 346 -18.64 -19.67 7.79
C CYS A 346 -17.62 -20.67 7.27
N ARG A 347 -16.54 -20.12 6.73
CA ARG A 347 -15.32 -20.87 6.43
C ARG A 347 -14.25 -20.50 7.46
N ILE A 348 -13.53 -21.50 7.95
CA ILE A 348 -12.45 -21.35 8.91
C ILE A 348 -11.16 -21.85 8.25
N VAL A 349 -10.11 -21.02 8.31
CA VAL A 349 -8.78 -21.33 7.83
C VAL A 349 -7.83 -21.31 9.02
N ILE A 350 -6.98 -22.34 9.13
CA ILE A 350 -5.92 -22.41 10.13
C ILE A 350 -4.57 -22.44 9.41
N ALA A 351 -3.68 -21.55 9.80
CA ALA A 351 -2.32 -21.44 9.26
C ALA A 351 -1.28 -21.46 10.38
N ASP A 352 -0.08 -21.89 10.05
CA ASP A 352 1.08 -21.76 10.94
C ASP A 352 1.63 -20.31 10.93
N ILE A 353 2.66 -20.04 11.74
CA ILE A 353 3.29 -18.73 11.83
C ILE A 353 4.03 -18.30 10.55
N ALA A 354 4.27 -19.23 9.61
CA ALA A 354 4.87 -18.95 8.31
C ALA A 354 3.79 -18.68 7.24
N GLY A 355 2.49 -18.74 7.62
CA GLY A 355 1.37 -18.52 6.70
C GLY A 355 0.95 -19.77 5.92
N SER A 356 1.56 -20.94 6.18
CA SER A 356 1.18 -22.20 5.51
C SER A 356 -0.18 -22.68 6.02
N ILE A 357 -1.15 -22.85 5.13
CA ILE A 357 -2.48 -23.34 5.50
C ILE A 357 -2.41 -24.81 5.86
N LEU A 358 -2.85 -25.15 7.07
CA LEU A 358 -2.89 -26.51 7.60
C LEU A 358 -4.28 -27.15 7.54
N GLY A 359 -5.31 -26.32 7.42
CA GLY A 359 -6.68 -26.81 7.28
C GLY A 359 -7.68 -25.74 6.90
N GLN A 360 -8.69 -26.15 6.14
CA GLN A 360 -9.86 -25.33 5.80
C GLN A 360 -11.12 -26.12 6.14
N TYR A 361 -12.08 -25.47 6.79
CA TYR A 361 -13.29 -26.08 7.31
C TYR A 361 -14.49 -25.20 7.00
N ASN A 362 -15.55 -25.79 6.47
CA ASN A 362 -16.81 -25.08 6.20
C ASN A 362 -17.86 -25.54 7.21
N PHE A 363 -18.58 -24.60 7.81
CA PHE A 363 -19.65 -24.83 8.75
C PHE A 363 -20.93 -24.14 8.25
N ASN A 364 -22.08 -24.85 8.40
CA ASN A 364 -23.38 -24.34 8.02
C ASN A 364 -24.11 -23.74 9.24
N ASP A 365 -25.20 -23.02 8.99
CA ASP A 365 -26.12 -22.54 10.01
C ASP A 365 -26.48 -23.66 11.00
N ASN A 366 -26.40 -23.38 12.30
CA ASN A 366 -26.64 -24.26 13.43
C ASN A 366 -25.55 -25.30 13.76
N GLU A 367 -24.42 -25.33 13.06
CA GLU A 367 -23.26 -26.11 13.48
C GLU A 367 -22.40 -25.27 14.47
N LYS A 368 -21.92 -25.95 15.54
CA LYS A 368 -20.91 -25.34 16.41
C LYS A 368 -19.54 -25.59 15.78
N PRO A 369 -18.81 -24.55 15.35
CA PRO A 369 -17.51 -24.74 14.73
C PRO A 369 -16.53 -25.39 15.72
N GLU A 370 -16.17 -26.65 15.43
CA GLU A 370 -15.17 -27.41 16.17
C GLU A 370 -14.17 -28.02 15.19
N VAL A 371 -12.89 -27.73 15.37
CA VAL A 371 -11.82 -28.18 14.49
C VAL A 371 -10.93 -29.18 15.23
N ASN A 372 -10.63 -30.31 14.57
CA ASN A 372 -9.66 -31.27 15.06
C ASN A 372 -8.25 -30.77 14.75
N VAL A 373 -7.46 -30.53 15.81
CA VAL A 373 -6.08 -30.05 15.73
C VAL A 373 -5.07 -31.08 16.27
N ARG A 374 -5.49 -32.34 16.45
CA ARG A 374 -4.67 -33.42 17.03
C ARG A 374 -3.35 -33.61 16.31
N ASP A 375 -3.39 -33.56 14.96
CA ASP A 375 -2.25 -33.84 14.10
C ASP A 375 -1.35 -32.63 13.86
N PHE A 376 -1.69 -31.48 14.46
CA PHE A 376 -0.84 -30.27 14.38
C PHE A 376 0.32 -30.39 15.37
N SER A 377 1.49 -29.96 14.96
CA SER A 377 2.67 -29.89 15.83
C SER A 377 2.44 -28.89 16.98
N ALA A 378 3.17 -29.03 18.09
CA ALA A 378 3.13 -28.00 19.14
C ALA A 378 3.63 -26.67 18.58
N GLY A 379 2.87 -25.59 18.79
CA GLY A 379 3.19 -24.28 18.23
C GLY A 379 2.06 -23.26 18.34
N ILE A 380 2.29 -22.07 17.78
CA ILE A 380 1.29 -21.01 17.67
C ILE A 380 0.69 -21.04 16.26
N TYR A 381 -0.60 -20.90 16.17
CA TYR A 381 -1.36 -20.95 14.91
C TYR A 381 -2.29 -19.77 14.81
N ALA A 382 -2.39 -19.21 13.60
CA ALA A 382 -3.41 -18.24 13.23
C ALA A 382 -4.71 -18.97 12.85
N ILE A 383 -5.84 -18.41 13.23
CA ILE A 383 -7.16 -18.85 12.82
C ILE A 383 -7.91 -17.67 12.21
N THR A 384 -8.41 -17.85 11.00
CA THR A 384 -9.21 -16.86 10.30
C THR A 384 -10.59 -17.43 10.02
N VAL A 385 -11.63 -16.71 10.40
CA VAL A 385 -13.02 -17.06 10.18
C VAL A 385 -13.60 -16.09 9.16
N TYR A 386 -14.23 -16.64 8.13
CA TYR A 386 -14.92 -15.93 7.06
C TYR A 386 -16.42 -16.20 7.19
N PRO A 387 -17.19 -15.40 7.97
CA PRO A 387 -18.64 -15.44 8.00
C PRO A 387 -19.21 -14.75 6.76
N GLU A 388 -20.54 -14.72 6.61
CA GLU A 388 -21.20 -14.01 5.49
C GLU A 388 -20.90 -12.50 5.49
N VAL A 389 -20.61 -11.91 6.68
CA VAL A 389 -20.26 -10.50 6.82
C VAL A 389 -19.04 -10.34 7.72
N GLY A 390 -17.99 -9.72 7.18
CA GLY A 390 -16.72 -9.42 7.87
C GLY A 390 -15.78 -10.63 7.99
N VAL A 391 -14.53 -10.40 8.35
CA VAL A 391 -13.50 -11.41 8.62
C VAL A 391 -13.08 -11.30 10.07
N ARG A 392 -12.82 -12.42 10.75
CA ARG A 392 -12.36 -12.44 12.13
C ARG A 392 -11.11 -13.27 12.25
N THR A 393 -10.14 -12.77 12.97
CA THR A 393 -8.87 -13.47 13.20
C THR A 393 -8.64 -13.70 14.68
N GLY A 394 -7.93 -14.76 14.97
CA GLY A 394 -7.52 -15.11 16.32
C GLY A 394 -6.25 -15.96 16.30
N LYS A 395 -5.71 -16.24 17.48
CA LYS A 395 -4.54 -17.11 17.64
C LYS A 395 -4.84 -18.17 18.69
N PHE A 396 -4.28 -19.36 18.49
CA PHE A 396 -4.27 -20.38 19.54
C PHE A 396 -2.92 -21.07 19.65
N VAL A 397 -2.66 -21.63 20.81
CA VAL A 397 -1.46 -22.43 21.10
C VAL A 397 -1.85 -23.92 21.06
N LYS A 398 -1.13 -24.72 20.26
CA LYS A 398 -1.21 -26.19 20.26
C LYS A 398 -0.13 -26.76 21.19
N MET A 399 -0.53 -27.60 22.13
CA MET A 399 0.37 -28.34 23.01
C MET A 399 0.53 -29.78 22.55
#